data_46840d31520d429453c9a62a196c2bdd
#
_entry.id   46840d31520d429453c9a62a196c2bdd
#
_cell.length_a   1.000
_cell.length_b   1.000
_cell.length_c   1.000
_cell.angle_alpha   90.00
_cell.angle_beta   90.00
_cell.angle_gamma   90.00
#
_symmetry.space_group_name_H-M   'P 1'
#
loop_
_entity.id
_entity.type
_entity.pdbx_description
1 polymer ?
#
loop_
_entity_poly.entity_id
_entity_poly.type
_entity_poly.pdbx_seq_one_letter_code
_entity_poly.pdbx_strand_id
1 'polypeptide(L)' 'MDFSIRTGNCLENANITTIGDLLEKTEPDMLKTKNFGRKSLNEIKEILRIDYDITWPIK' A
#
# COMPACT_ATOMS: atom_id res chain seq x y z
N MET A 1 -4.12 8.61 6.36
CA MET A 1 -3.49 7.27 6.48
C MET A 1 -2.22 7.39 7.30
N ASP A 2 -2.07 6.53 8.28
CA ASP A 2 -0.92 6.59 9.19
C ASP A 2 0.22 5.68 8.78
N PHE A 3 0.64 5.81 7.54
CA PHE A 3 1.80 5.08 7.05
C PHE A 3 3.07 5.80 7.49
N SER A 4 4.14 5.03 7.63
CA SER A 4 5.44 5.64 7.90
C SER A 4 5.83 6.57 6.74
N ILE A 5 6.79 7.47 7.01
CA ILE A 5 7.25 8.39 5.98
C ILE A 5 7.78 7.62 4.76
N ARG A 6 8.50 6.53 5.03
CA ARG A 6 9.05 5.70 3.95
C ARG A 6 7.95 5.11 3.08
N THR A 7 6.95 4.50 3.71
CA THR A 7 5.83 3.90 2.97
C THR A 7 5.00 4.96 2.26
N GLY A 8 4.78 6.10 2.91
CA GLY A 8 4.09 7.21 2.28
C GLY A 8 4.79 7.69 1.02
N ASN A 9 6.12 7.81 1.07
CA ASN A 9 6.90 8.19 -0.11
C ASN A 9 6.79 7.15 -1.21
N CYS A 10 6.80 5.88 -0.86
CA CYS A 10 6.63 4.81 -1.84
C CYS A 10 5.27 4.90 -2.52
N LEU A 11 4.22 5.19 -1.75
CA LEU A 11 2.89 5.33 -2.31
C LEU A 11 2.82 6.52 -3.28
N GLU A 12 3.43 7.64 -2.91
CA GLU A 12 3.48 8.79 -3.80
C GLU A 12 4.21 8.47 -5.10
N ASN A 13 5.32 7.77 -5.01
CA ASN A 13 6.09 7.37 -6.19
C ASN A 13 5.30 6.44 -7.09
N ALA A 14 4.35 5.70 -6.53
CA ALA A 14 3.48 4.83 -7.29
C ALA A 14 2.20 5.52 -7.76
N ASN A 15 2.09 6.83 -7.53
CA ASN A 15 0.90 7.63 -7.87
C ASN A 15 -0.33 7.18 -7.08
N ILE A 16 -0.13 6.69 -5.89
CA ILE A 16 -1.20 6.28 -5.01
C ILE A 16 -1.40 7.37 -3.97
N THR A 17 -2.47 8.13 -4.08
CA THR A 17 -2.73 9.25 -3.17
C THR A 17 -3.91 9.00 -2.24
N THR A 18 -4.75 8.03 -2.57
CA THR A 18 -5.91 7.70 -1.75
C THR A 18 -5.98 6.19 -1.51
N ILE A 19 -6.80 5.79 -0.54
CA ILE A 19 -7.05 4.38 -0.28
C ILE A 19 -7.73 3.73 -1.48
N GLY A 20 -8.64 4.45 -2.14
CA GLY A 20 -9.28 3.95 -3.34
C GLY A 20 -8.27 3.58 -4.42
N ASP A 21 -7.28 4.45 -4.63
CA ASP A 21 -6.21 4.17 -5.58
C ASP A 21 -5.42 2.92 -5.19
N LEU A 22 -5.14 2.80 -3.90
CA LEU A 22 -4.41 1.64 -3.39
C LEU A 22 -5.19 0.33 -3.60
N LEU A 23 -6.48 0.36 -3.35
CA LEU A 23 -7.32 -0.84 -3.48
C LEU A 23 -7.45 -1.30 -4.92
N GLU A 24 -7.24 -0.43 -5.88
CA GLU A 24 -7.25 -0.80 -7.29
C GLU A 24 -5.98 -1.53 -7.72
N LYS A 25 -4.92 -1.44 -6.91
CA LYS A 25 -3.65 -2.10 -7.22
C LYS A 25 -3.63 -3.51 -6.66
N THR A 26 -2.82 -4.37 -7.27
CA THR A 26 -2.58 -5.72 -6.77
C THR A 26 -1.17 -5.81 -6.21
N GLU A 27 -0.86 -6.91 -5.51
CA GLU A 27 0.49 -7.11 -5.01
C GLU A 27 1.53 -7.10 -6.12
N PRO A 28 1.33 -7.82 -7.24
CA PRO A 28 2.30 -7.77 -8.33
C PRO A 28 2.50 -6.35 -8.87
N ASP A 29 1.42 -5.57 -8.95
CA ASP A 29 1.53 -4.18 -9.41
C ASP A 29 2.41 -3.37 -8.48
N MET A 30 2.24 -3.55 -7.18
CA MET A 30 3.03 -2.83 -6.18
C MET A 30 4.49 -3.27 -6.23
N LEU A 31 4.74 -4.56 -6.36
CA LEU A 31 6.10 -5.07 -6.42
C LEU A 31 6.85 -4.65 -7.67
N LYS A 32 6.14 -4.36 -8.75
CA LYS A 32 6.77 -3.81 -9.95
C LYS A 32 7.26 -2.40 -9.76
N THR A 33 6.72 -1.69 -8.78
CA THR A 33 7.13 -0.33 -8.49
C THR A 33 8.51 -0.37 -7.82
N LYS A 34 9.42 0.39 -8.37
CA LYS A 34 10.84 0.32 -8.05
C LYS A 34 11.17 0.47 -6.57
N ASN A 35 10.38 1.23 -5.83
CA ASN A 35 10.65 1.53 -4.43
C ASN A 35 9.79 0.73 -3.46
N PHE A 36 9.01 -0.23 -3.95
CA PHE A 36 8.13 -1.03 -3.10
C PHE A 36 8.77 -2.38 -2.80
N GLY A 37 9.01 -2.62 -1.51
CA GLY A 37 9.47 -3.91 -1.05
C GLY A 37 8.39 -4.64 -0.28
N ARG A 38 8.66 -5.88 0.11
CA ARG A 38 7.73 -6.68 0.89
C ARG A 38 7.40 -6.05 2.24
N LYS A 39 8.38 -5.38 2.84
CA LYS A 39 8.15 -4.73 4.14
C LYS A 39 7.10 -3.64 4.02
N SER A 40 7.17 -2.84 2.97
CA SER A 40 6.17 -1.80 2.73
C SER A 40 4.80 -2.40 2.48
N LEU A 41 4.73 -3.49 1.71
CA LEU A 41 3.47 -4.18 1.47
C LEU A 41 2.87 -4.71 2.76
N ASN A 42 3.69 -5.32 3.61
CA ASN A 42 3.21 -5.84 4.89
C ASN A 42 2.68 -4.72 5.77
N GLU A 43 3.36 -3.59 5.80
CA GLU A 43 2.88 -2.43 6.56
C GLU A 43 1.54 -1.96 6.05
N ILE A 44 1.39 -1.86 4.74
CA ILE A 44 0.13 -1.45 4.13
C ILE A 44 -0.99 -2.42 4.49
N LYS A 45 -0.74 -3.70 4.38
CA LYS A 45 -1.73 -4.73 4.71
C LYS A 45 -2.18 -4.61 6.17
N GLU A 46 -1.23 -4.45 7.07
CA GLU A 46 -1.54 -4.33 8.48
C GLU A 46 -2.37 -3.09 8.78
N ILE A 47 -1.97 -1.95 8.23
CA ILE A 47 -2.69 -0.71 8.48
C ILE A 47 -4.10 -0.77 7.92
N LEU A 48 -4.27 -1.30 6.72
CA LEU A 48 -5.60 -1.42 6.13
C LEU A 48 -6.48 -2.34 6.97
N ARG A 49 -5.92 -3.41 7.48
CA ARG A 49 -6.70 -4.35 8.29
C ARG A 49 -7.04 -3.77 9.66
N ILE A 50 -6.08 -3.17 10.31
CA ILE A 50 -6.25 -2.69 11.69
C ILE A 50 -7.03 -1.38 11.74
N ASP A 51 -6.65 -0.42 10.91
CA ASP A 51 -7.24 0.92 10.96
C ASP A 51 -8.52 1.05 10.15
N TYR A 52 -8.65 0.28 9.08
CA TYR A 52 -9.75 0.42 8.13
C TYR A 52 -10.61 -0.83 7.99
N ASP A 53 -10.21 -1.92 8.65
CA ASP A 53 -10.91 -3.20 8.57
C ASP A 53 -11.08 -3.66 7.11
N ILE A 54 -10.05 -3.43 6.31
CA ILE A 54 -10.04 -3.79 4.90
C ILE A 54 -9.02 -4.91 4.67
N THR A 55 -9.45 -5.97 4.00
CA THR A 55 -8.54 -7.03 3.59
C THR A 55 -8.00 -6.70 2.19
N TRP A 56 -6.73 -6.41 2.11
CA TRP A 56 -6.05 -6.09 0.85
C TRP A 56 -4.86 -7.04 0.68
N PRO A 57 -4.61 -7.55 -0.51
CA PRO A 57 -5.39 -7.35 -1.74
C PRO A 57 -6.77 -8.00 -1.66
N ILE A 58 -7.71 -7.43 -2.43
CA ILE A 58 -9.10 -7.85 -2.36
C ILE A 58 -9.32 -9.28 -2.89
N LYS A 59 -8.44 -9.74 -3.72
CA LYS A 59 -8.49 -11.12 -4.17
C LYS A 59 -7.69 -12.04 -3.28
#